data_23f4d634d7d394877cf73c707925b5b9
#
_entry.id   23f4d634d7d394877cf73c707925b5b9
#
_cell.length_a   1.000
_cell.length_b   1.000
_cell.length_c   1.000
_cell.angle_alpha   90.00
_cell.angle_beta   90.00
_cell.angle_gamma   90.00
#
_symmetry.space_group_name_H-M   'P 1'
#
loop_
_entity.id
_entity.type
_entity.pdbx_description
1 polymer ?
#
loop_
_entity_poly.entity_id
_entity_poly.type
_entity_poly.pdbx_seq_one_letter_code
_entity_poly.pdbx_strand_id
1 'polypeptide(L)'
;AQTLGISLCDFLSKLIDEGLGSLPGTAAEIFDDEVRRDICHDKINTEEWFQVVGTAHDLGLKTTSTIMFGHIDRPIHWARHLIRLRDQQKQTGGFTEFVPLPFVHMETPIYLKGRSRKGPTWRESLLMHSVARLALHPHITNIQGSWVKLGPEGLTACLNAGANDAGGTLMDESITRSAGAEHGQEMTPQRMERLLNEMGRPIRQRTTLYGDAETARRVASFSENTVSA
;
A
#
# COMPACT_ATOMS: atom_id res chain seq x y z
N ALA A 1 -12.84 -17.51 -8.14
CA ALA A 1 -12.47 -18.91 -8.39
C ALA A 1 -13.47 -19.85 -7.70
N GLN A 2 -13.53 -19.88 -6.38
CA GLN A 2 -14.44 -20.80 -5.64
C GLN A 2 -15.89 -20.70 -6.08
N THR A 3 -16.47 -19.49 -6.15
CA THR A 3 -17.87 -19.26 -6.57
C THR A 3 -18.16 -19.77 -7.99
N LEU A 4 -17.15 -19.75 -8.86
CA LEU A 4 -17.26 -20.18 -10.25
C LEU A 4 -16.88 -21.66 -10.45
N GLY A 5 -16.43 -22.35 -9.40
CA GLY A 5 -15.99 -23.75 -9.48
C GLY A 5 -14.77 -23.99 -10.38
N ILE A 6 -13.90 -22.98 -10.58
CA ILE A 6 -12.68 -23.07 -11.40
C ILE A 6 -11.43 -22.88 -10.55
N SER A 7 -10.28 -23.32 -11.07
CA SER A 7 -9.01 -23.14 -10.37
C SER A 7 -8.64 -21.66 -10.24
N LEU A 8 -7.79 -21.32 -9.27
CA LEU A 8 -7.27 -19.96 -9.11
C LEU A 8 -6.46 -19.53 -10.35
N CYS A 9 -5.66 -20.44 -10.90
CA CYS A 9 -4.89 -20.21 -12.12
C CYS A 9 -5.81 -19.86 -13.31
N ASP A 10 -6.84 -20.68 -13.56
CA ASP A 10 -7.78 -20.42 -14.66
C ASP A 10 -8.55 -19.11 -14.46
N PHE A 11 -8.90 -18.80 -13.22
CA PHE A 11 -9.57 -17.54 -12.90
C PHE A 11 -8.70 -16.33 -13.20
N LEU A 12 -7.45 -16.33 -12.75
CA LEU A 12 -6.50 -15.24 -13.00
C LEU A 12 -6.14 -15.15 -14.49
N SER A 13 -5.94 -16.27 -15.18
CA SER A 13 -5.69 -16.27 -16.64
C SER A 13 -6.82 -15.59 -17.41
N LYS A 14 -8.07 -15.91 -17.10
CA LYS A 14 -9.22 -15.24 -17.71
C LYS A 14 -9.25 -13.73 -17.45
N LEU A 15 -8.90 -13.29 -16.24
CA LEU A 15 -8.82 -11.86 -15.92
C LEU A 15 -7.68 -11.18 -16.71
N ILE A 16 -6.55 -11.85 -16.91
CA ILE A 16 -5.45 -11.36 -17.73
C ILE A 16 -5.89 -11.22 -19.20
N ASP A 17 -6.58 -12.21 -19.73
CA ASP A 17 -7.12 -12.18 -21.10
C ASP A 17 -8.09 -11.01 -21.30
N GLU A 18 -8.84 -10.62 -20.25
CA GLU A 18 -9.72 -9.45 -20.22
C GLU A 18 -9.03 -8.13 -19.88
N GLY A 19 -7.68 -8.12 -19.76
CA GLY A 19 -6.90 -6.91 -19.61
C GLY A 19 -6.46 -6.57 -18.18
N LEU A 20 -6.53 -7.50 -17.23
CA LEU A 20 -5.98 -7.28 -15.89
C LEU A 20 -4.46 -7.09 -15.95
N GLY A 21 -3.98 -5.88 -15.65
CA GLY A 21 -2.55 -5.53 -15.72
C GLY A 21 -1.75 -5.75 -14.44
N SER A 22 -2.41 -5.72 -13.28
CA SER A 22 -1.77 -5.93 -11.97
C SER A 22 -2.81 -6.20 -10.89
N LEU A 23 -2.36 -6.73 -9.74
CA LEU A 23 -3.22 -6.91 -8.56
C LEU A 23 -2.75 -6.02 -7.40
N PRO A 24 -3.68 -5.39 -6.67
CA PRO A 24 -3.35 -4.72 -5.42
C PRO A 24 -3.01 -5.73 -4.33
N GLY A 25 -2.10 -5.36 -3.41
CA GLY A 25 -1.72 -6.18 -2.24
C GLY A 25 -2.73 -6.12 -1.09
N THR A 26 -4.00 -5.85 -1.38
CA THR A 26 -5.08 -5.76 -0.38
C THR A 26 -5.30 -7.09 0.35
N ALA A 27 -6.01 -7.04 1.47
CA ALA A 27 -6.26 -8.17 2.36
C ALA A 27 -5.01 -8.79 3.01
N ALA A 28 -3.80 -8.27 2.75
CA ALA A 28 -2.59 -8.66 3.47
C ALA A 28 -2.72 -8.38 4.97
N GLU A 29 -3.22 -7.22 5.31
CA GLU A 29 -3.35 -6.68 6.66
C GLU A 29 -2.09 -6.93 7.49
N ILE A 30 -1.98 -8.09 8.13
CA ILE A 30 -0.78 -8.58 8.81
C ILE A 30 -0.68 -10.10 8.66
N PHE A 31 0.53 -10.65 8.45
CA PHE A 31 0.75 -12.09 8.28
C PHE A 31 1.01 -12.77 9.63
N ASP A 32 -0.02 -12.76 10.46
CA ASP A 32 -0.10 -13.48 11.72
C ASP A 32 -1.58 -13.86 11.94
N ASP A 33 -1.89 -15.14 11.86
CA ASP A 33 -3.27 -15.62 11.82
C ASP A 33 -3.99 -15.50 13.18
N GLU A 34 -3.26 -15.33 14.28
CA GLU A 34 -3.86 -15.01 15.59
C GLU A 34 -4.37 -13.56 15.57
N VAL A 35 -3.56 -12.63 15.09
CA VAL A 35 -3.96 -11.23 14.92
C VAL A 35 -5.08 -11.11 13.86
N ARG A 36 -4.98 -11.84 12.75
CA ARG A 36 -5.99 -11.83 11.67
C ARG A 36 -7.37 -12.24 12.16
N ARG A 37 -7.48 -13.23 13.03
CA ARG A 37 -8.78 -13.65 13.63
C ARG A 37 -9.52 -12.50 14.31
N ASP A 38 -8.79 -11.56 14.88
CA ASP A 38 -9.38 -10.42 15.59
C ASP A 38 -9.74 -9.25 14.68
N ILE A 39 -8.95 -9.02 13.60
CA ILE A 39 -9.11 -7.83 12.75
C ILE A 39 -9.79 -8.09 11.41
N CYS A 40 -9.72 -9.31 10.88
CA CYS A 40 -10.21 -9.65 9.53
C CYS A 40 -10.52 -11.15 9.40
N HIS A 41 -11.27 -11.73 10.33
CA HIS A 41 -11.64 -13.16 10.36
C HIS A 41 -12.46 -13.61 9.14
N ASP A 42 -13.05 -12.69 8.43
CA ASP A 42 -13.83 -12.87 7.20
C ASP A 42 -12.99 -12.90 5.93
N LYS A 43 -11.69 -12.61 6.03
CA LYS A 43 -10.75 -12.61 4.92
C LYS A 43 -9.95 -13.90 4.87
N ILE A 44 -9.32 -14.16 3.72
CA ILE A 44 -8.41 -15.28 3.54
C ILE A 44 -7.28 -15.26 4.57
N ASN A 45 -6.78 -16.42 4.95
CA ASN A 45 -5.66 -16.56 5.87
C ASN A 45 -4.32 -16.20 5.20
N THR A 46 -3.25 -16.23 5.98
CA THR A 46 -1.92 -15.85 5.50
C THR A 46 -1.42 -16.73 4.35
N GLU A 47 -1.55 -18.05 4.45
CA GLU A 47 -1.07 -18.97 3.42
C GLU A 47 -1.91 -18.86 2.13
N GLU A 48 -3.22 -18.72 2.25
CA GLU A 48 -4.10 -18.49 1.11
C GLU A 48 -3.75 -17.17 0.39
N TRP A 49 -3.40 -16.11 1.14
CA TRP A 49 -2.94 -14.86 0.54
C TRP A 49 -1.66 -15.06 -0.29
N PHE A 50 -0.66 -15.77 0.26
CA PHE A 50 0.58 -16.06 -0.47
C PHE A 50 0.34 -16.98 -1.67
N GLN A 51 -0.61 -17.92 -1.57
CA GLN A 51 -1.00 -18.76 -2.71
C GLN A 51 -1.60 -17.91 -3.84
N VAL A 52 -2.51 -16.97 -3.54
CA VAL A 52 -3.11 -16.09 -4.55
C VAL A 52 -2.04 -15.24 -5.23
N VAL A 53 -1.19 -14.59 -4.44
CA VAL A 53 -0.15 -13.70 -4.96
C VAL A 53 0.93 -14.50 -5.72
N GLY A 54 1.34 -15.65 -5.20
CA GLY A 54 2.29 -16.54 -5.88
C GLY A 54 1.77 -16.99 -7.24
N THR A 55 0.51 -17.45 -7.31
CA THR A 55 -0.12 -17.83 -8.58
C THR A 55 -0.19 -16.66 -9.57
N ALA A 56 -0.49 -15.45 -9.07
CA ALA A 56 -0.49 -14.25 -9.91
C ALA A 56 0.91 -13.96 -10.49
N HIS A 57 1.94 -14.08 -9.65
CA HIS A 57 3.34 -13.88 -10.07
C HIS A 57 3.79 -14.94 -11.09
N ASP A 58 3.41 -16.20 -10.92
CA ASP A 58 3.72 -17.31 -11.84
C ASP A 58 3.08 -17.08 -13.22
N LEU A 59 1.93 -16.41 -13.26
CA LEU A 59 1.24 -15.99 -14.49
C LEU A 59 1.79 -14.65 -15.06
N GLY A 60 2.84 -14.09 -14.48
CA GLY A 60 3.47 -12.85 -14.94
C GLY A 60 2.81 -11.56 -14.45
N LEU A 61 1.71 -11.63 -13.68
CA LEU A 61 1.12 -10.45 -13.07
C LEU A 61 2.05 -9.88 -12.00
N LYS A 62 2.13 -8.55 -11.95
CA LYS A 62 2.77 -7.84 -10.84
C LYS A 62 1.73 -7.47 -9.78
N THR A 63 2.19 -7.44 -8.53
CA THR A 63 1.32 -7.06 -7.42
C THR A 63 2.00 -6.03 -6.53
N THR A 64 1.21 -5.28 -5.76
CA THR A 64 1.75 -4.52 -4.64
C THR A 64 1.80 -5.39 -3.38
N SER A 65 2.48 -4.93 -2.35
CA SER A 65 2.46 -5.53 -1.02
C SER A 65 2.13 -4.46 0.03
N THR A 66 1.33 -4.81 1.03
CA THR A 66 0.87 -3.86 2.05
C THR A 66 1.00 -4.46 3.44
N ILE A 67 1.06 -3.61 4.44
CA ILE A 67 0.80 -3.95 5.84
C ILE A 67 -0.16 -2.92 6.45
N MET A 68 -1.15 -3.35 7.23
CA MET A 68 -1.85 -2.47 8.16
C MET A 68 -1.27 -2.70 9.56
N PHE A 69 -0.80 -1.64 10.23
CA PHE A 69 -0.10 -1.76 11.49
C PHE A 69 -0.54 -0.72 12.51
N GLY A 70 -0.35 -1.03 13.79
CA GLY A 70 -0.66 -0.12 14.88
C GLY A 70 -2.04 -0.35 15.52
N HIS A 71 -2.68 -1.51 15.28
CA HIS A 71 -3.97 -1.89 15.89
C HIS A 71 -3.80 -2.70 17.18
N ILE A 72 -3.73 -4.05 17.09
CA ILE A 72 -3.45 -4.98 18.19
C ILE A 72 -2.11 -5.68 18.06
N ASP A 73 -1.44 -5.40 16.96
CA ASP A 73 -0.16 -5.94 16.57
C ASP A 73 0.99 -5.40 17.42
N ARG A 74 2.12 -6.09 17.33
CA ARG A 74 3.36 -5.79 18.04
C ARG A 74 4.53 -5.81 17.04
N PRO A 75 5.70 -5.22 17.38
CA PRO A 75 6.85 -5.19 16.48
C PRO A 75 7.30 -6.57 15.94
N ILE A 76 7.10 -7.65 16.71
CA ILE A 76 7.42 -9.01 16.25
C ILE A 76 6.55 -9.43 15.06
N HIS A 77 5.28 -9.02 15.02
CA HIS A 77 4.39 -9.32 13.89
C HIS A 77 4.82 -8.54 12.64
N TRP A 78 5.30 -7.30 12.81
CA TRP A 78 5.85 -6.50 11.71
C TRP A 78 7.11 -7.13 11.11
N ALA A 79 8.03 -7.58 11.98
CA ALA A 79 9.25 -8.25 11.56
C ALA A 79 8.94 -9.53 10.76
N ARG A 80 8.02 -10.38 11.24
CA ARG A 80 7.58 -11.59 10.55
C ARG A 80 6.94 -11.26 9.21
N HIS A 81 6.10 -10.24 9.15
CA HIS A 81 5.45 -9.78 7.92
C HIS A 81 6.48 -9.37 6.86
N LEU A 82 7.45 -8.52 7.22
CA LEU A 82 8.50 -8.07 6.31
C LEU A 82 9.39 -9.23 5.81
N ILE A 83 9.73 -10.17 6.70
CA ILE A 83 10.52 -11.35 6.33
C ILE A 83 9.76 -12.20 5.32
N ARG A 84 8.48 -12.48 5.53
CA ARG A 84 7.65 -13.26 4.62
C ARG A 84 7.53 -12.60 3.24
N LEU A 85 7.28 -11.28 3.19
CA LEU A 85 7.27 -10.55 1.92
C LEU A 85 8.60 -10.61 1.18
N ARG A 86 9.70 -10.40 1.90
CA ARG A 86 11.05 -10.50 1.32
C ARG A 86 11.31 -11.88 0.74
N ASP A 87 10.95 -12.92 1.47
CA ASP A 87 11.20 -14.30 1.06
C ASP A 87 10.31 -14.69 -0.14
N GLN A 88 9.05 -14.26 -0.18
CA GLN A 88 8.20 -14.38 -1.37
C GLN A 88 8.78 -13.63 -2.58
N GLN A 89 9.26 -12.40 -2.37
CA GLN A 89 9.87 -11.62 -3.45
C GLN A 89 11.13 -12.28 -4.02
N LYS A 90 11.95 -12.91 -3.17
CA LYS A 90 13.12 -13.68 -3.62
C LYS A 90 12.74 -14.86 -4.52
N GLN A 91 11.58 -15.46 -4.28
CA GLN A 91 11.10 -16.60 -5.04
C GLN A 91 10.49 -16.17 -6.37
N THR A 92 9.67 -15.12 -6.38
CA THR A 92 8.80 -14.79 -7.51
C THR A 92 9.15 -13.49 -8.23
N GLY A 93 9.78 -12.52 -7.56
CA GLY A 93 10.10 -11.22 -8.14
C GLY A 93 8.88 -10.39 -8.56
N GLY A 94 7.69 -10.70 -8.06
CA GLY A 94 6.44 -10.13 -8.54
C GLY A 94 5.97 -8.85 -7.86
N PHE A 95 6.45 -8.54 -6.65
CA PHE A 95 6.06 -7.30 -5.96
C PHE A 95 6.72 -6.08 -6.59
N THR A 96 5.92 -5.05 -6.85
CA THR A 96 6.39 -3.75 -7.36
C THR A 96 6.77 -2.79 -6.26
N GLU A 97 6.08 -2.86 -5.12
CA GLU A 97 6.24 -1.94 -4.00
C GLU A 97 5.78 -2.54 -2.68
N PHE A 98 6.17 -1.88 -1.60
CA PHE A 98 5.64 -2.11 -0.27
C PHE A 98 4.99 -0.85 0.27
N VAL A 99 3.75 -0.95 0.77
CA VAL A 99 2.95 0.17 1.29
C VAL A 99 2.59 -0.05 2.75
N PRO A 100 3.27 0.60 3.69
CA PRO A 100 2.86 0.62 5.09
C PRO A 100 1.64 1.52 5.29
N LEU A 101 0.57 0.97 5.85
CA LEU A 101 -0.69 1.65 6.12
C LEU A 101 -0.92 1.75 7.64
N PRO A 102 -0.69 2.91 8.25
CA PRO A 102 -1.05 3.13 9.65
C PRO A 102 -2.53 2.91 9.89
N PHE A 103 -2.86 2.21 10.98
CA PHE A 103 -4.24 2.00 11.40
C PHE A 103 -4.86 3.32 11.83
N VAL A 104 -5.98 3.69 11.22
CA VAL A 104 -6.83 4.83 11.60
C VAL A 104 -7.95 4.30 12.48
N HIS A 105 -8.07 4.78 13.70
CA HIS A 105 -8.83 4.10 14.75
C HIS A 105 -10.21 4.70 15.03
N MET A 106 -10.38 6.02 14.97
CA MET A 106 -11.41 6.80 15.64
C MET A 106 -12.82 6.22 15.51
N GLU A 107 -13.24 5.89 14.30
CA GLU A 107 -14.59 5.37 14.01
C GLU A 107 -14.61 3.84 13.76
N THR A 108 -13.51 3.14 14.04
CA THR A 108 -13.46 1.70 13.78
C THR A 108 -14.13 0.89 14.92
N PRO A 109 -14.95 -0.12 14.59
CA PRO A 109 -15.64 -0.92 15.62
C PRO A 109 -14.72 -1.59 16.64
N ILE A 110 -13.52 -1.99 16.21
CA ILE A 110 -12.56 -2.64 17.11
C ILE A 110 -12.02 -1.67 18.16
N TYR A 111 -11.78 -0.40 17.80
CA TYR A 111 -11.34 0.63 18.73
C TYR A 111 -12.48 1.08 19.64
N LEU A 112 -13.67 1.32 19.11
CA LEU A 112 -14.83 1.73 19.89
C LEU A 112 -15.23 0.69 20.96
N LYS A 113 -14.92 -0.59 20.71
CA LYS A 113 -15.08 -1.69 21.68
C LYS A 113 -13.90 -1.82 22.65
N GLY A 114 -12.91 -0.93 22.63
CA GLY A 114 -11.74 -0.97 23.50
C GLY A 114 -10.78 -2.14 23.20
N ARG A 115 -10.83 -2.71 21.97
CA ARG A 115 -10.06 -3.91 21.59
C ARG A 115 -8.84 -3.60 20.73
N SER A 116 -8.55 -2.33 20.44
CA SER A 116 -7.33 -1.92 19.75
C SER A 116 -6.74 -0.65 20.36
N ARG A 117 -5.50 -0.35 20.04
CA ARG A 117 -4.85 0.92 20.39
C ARG A 117 -5.17 2.02 19.35
N LYS A 118 -4.74 3.24 19.63
CA LYS A 118 -5.01 4.46 18.83
C LYS A 118 -4.20 4.57 17.52
N GLY A 119 -3.82 3.46 16.91
CA GLY A 119 -2.90 3.46 15.78
C GLY A 119 -1.43 3.48 16.20
N PRO A 120 -0.50 3.49 15.26
CA PRO A 120 0.92 3.60 15.57
C PRO A 120 1.25 5.01 16.04
N THR A 121 2.28 5.12 16.88
CA THR A 121 2.89 6.42 17.19
C THR A 121 3.64 6.95 15.97
N TRP A 122 3.92 8.25 15.97
CA TRP A 122 4.76 8.88 14.95
C TRP A 122 6.10 8.16 14.77
N ARG A 123 6.77 7.86 15.89
CA ARG A 123 8.03 7.12 15.88
C ARG A 123 7.89 5.73 15.25
N GLU A 124 6.83 4.99 15.57
CA GLU A 124 6.57 3.68 14.97
C GLU A 124 6.35 3.78 13.46
N SER A 125 5.67 4.82 13.00
CA SER A 125 5.47 5.06 11.57
C SER A 125 6.79 5.28 10.84
N LEU A 126 7.69 6.10 11.37
CA LEU A 126 9.02 6.32 10.79
C LEU A 126 9.89 5.06 10.85
N LEU A 127 9.88 4.35 11.99
CA LEU A 127 10.61 3.08 12.14
C LEU A 127 10.12 2.01 11.16
N MET A 128 8.81 1.92 10.89
CA MET A 128 8.28 0.98 9.91
C MET A 128 8.89 1.22 8.53
N HIS A 129 8.96 2.46 8.06
CA HIS A 129 9.56 2.79 6.76
C HIS A 129 11.07 2.53 6.73
N SER A 130 11.78 2.90 7.80
CA SER A 130 13.24 2.70 7.88
C SER A 130 13.60 1.21 7.94
N VAL A 131 12.92 0.43 8.78
CA VAL A 131 13.15 -1.01 8.91
C VAL A 131 12.72 -1.74 7.65
N ALA A 132 11.60 -1.36 7.04
CA ALA A 132 11.18 -1.92 5.76
C ALA A 132 12.23 -1.68 4.68
N ARG A 133 12.82 -0.47 4.59
CA ARG A 133 13.92 -0.19 3.66
C ARG A 133 15.09 -1.14 3.85
N LEU A 134 15.52 -1.36 5.08
CA LEU A 134 16.65 -2.24 5.38
C LEU A 134 16.32 -3.73 5.14
N ALA A 135 15.11 -4.15 5.52
CA ALA A 135 14.71 -5.55 5.44
C ALA A 135 14.36 -6.01 4.02
N LEU A 136 13.80 -5.11 3.20
CA LEU A 136 13.28 -5.45 1.87
C LEU A 136 14.28 -5.17 0.74
N HIS A 137 15.24 -4.25 0.92
CA HIS A 137 16.28 -3.98 -0.06
C HIS A 137 17.27 -5.16 -0.17
N PRO A 138 17.73 -5.55 -1.37
CA PRO A 138 17.45 -4.95 -2.68
C PRO A 138 16.23 -5.57 -3.42
N HIS A 139 15.47 -6.42 -2.77
CA HIS A 139 14.43 -7.24 -3.42
C HIS A 139 13.14 -6.43 -3.73
N ILE A 140 12.66 -5.62 -2.78
CA ILE A 140 11.57 -4.65 -3.00
C ILE A 140 12.17 -3.26 -2.81
N THR A 141 12.38 -2.55 -3.90
CA THR A 141 13.08 -1.26 -3.92
C THR A 141 12.17 -0.06 -3.68
N ASN A 142 10.87 -0.22 -3.94
CA ASN A 142 9.92 0.87 -3.80
C ASN A 142 9.15 0.73 -2.47
N ILE A 143 9.24 1.75 -1.64
CA ILE A 143 8.49 1.86 -0.39
C ILE A 143 7.70 3.16 -0.43
N GLN A 144 6.38 3.02 -0.36
CA GLN A 144 5.47 4.15 -0.46
C GLN A 144 5.19 4.76 0.92
N GLY A 145 5.23 6.09 1.00
CA GLY A 145 4.67 6.85 2.11
C GLY A 145 3.20 7.18 1.84
N SER A 146 2.31 6.83 2.76
CA SER A 146 0.87 7.08 2.59
C SER A 146 0.49 8.48 3.12
N TRP A 147 0.44 9.47 2.23
CA TRP A 147 -0.06 10.81 2.58
C TRP A 147 -1.53 10.80 3.03
N VAL A 148 -2.32 9.87 2.51
CA VAL A 148 -3.73 9.66 2.89
C VAL A 148 -3.87 9.40 4.39
N LYS A 149 -2.94 8.64 4.96
CA LYS A 149 -2.95 8.25 6.37
C LYS A 149 -2.19 9.22 7.27
N LEU A 150 -1.11 9.79 6.77
CA LEU A 150 -0.13 10.54 7.56
C LEU A 150 -0.11 12.05 7.26
N GLY A 151 -0.88 12.49 6.27
CA GLY A 151 -0.83 13.86 5.78
C GLY A 151 0.46 14.21 5.04
N PRO A 152 0.58 15.45 4.56
CA PRO A 152 1.77 15.93 3.85
C PRO A 152 3.05 15.87 4.70
N GLU A 153 2.99 16.28 5.96
CA GLU A 153 4.12 16.24 6.89
C GLU A 153 4.59 14.80 7.15
N GLY A 154 3.63 13.88 7.32
CA GLY A 154 3.96 12.47 7.50
C GLY A 154 4.57 11.85 6.25
N LEU A 155 4.12 12.23 5.07
CA LEU A 155 4.73 11.80 3.81
C LEU A 155 6.19 12.26 3.74
N THR A 156 6.48 13.55 3.97
CA THR A 156 7.85 14.07 3.91
C THR A 156 8.77 13.40 4.95
N ALA A 157 8.26 13.16 6.15
CA ALA A 157 9.01 12.46 7.18
C ALA A 157 9.30 11.00 6.78
N CYS A 158 8.34 10.27 6.19
CA CYS A 158 8.55 8.92 5.69
C CYS A 158 9.53 8.86 4.52
N LEU A 159 9.49 9.83 3.61
CA LEU A 159 10.47 9.94 2.53
C LEU A 159 11.89 10.15 3.07
N ASN A 160 12.06 10.90 4.18
CA ASN A 160 13.35 11.02 4.86
C ASN A 160 13.73 9.79 5.68
N ALA A 161 12.75 8.94 6.01
CA ALA A 161 12.94 7.73 6.80
C ALA A 161 13.07 6.44 5.97
N GLY A 162 13.21 6.52 4.64
CA GLY A 162 13.45 5.34 3.81
C GLY A 162 12.41 5.09 2.72
N ALA A 163 11.27 5.77 2.71
CA ALA A 163 10.37 5.76 1.57
C ALA A 163 10.98 6.48 0.36
N ASN A 164 10.55 6.10 -0.84
CA ASN A 164 10.97 6.71 -2.09
C ASN A 164 9.81 6.88 -3.09
N ASP A 165 8.60 6.64 -2.64
CA ASP A 165 7.37 6.80 -3.43
C ASP A 165 6.35 7.57 -2.60
N ALA A 166 5.77 8.60 -3.20
CA ALA A 166 4.77 9.45 -2.57
C ALA A 166 3.32 8.95 -2.78
N GLY A 167 3.16 7.81 -3.44
CA GLY A 167 1.86 7.32 -3.86
C GLY A 167 1.26 8.10 -5.03
N GLY A 168 -0.02 7.90 -5.25
CA GLY A 168 -0.76 8.58 -6.31
C GLY A 168 -1.47 9.84 -5.84
N THR A 169 -1.92 10.63 -6.79
CA THR A 169 -2.85 11.72 -6.57
C THR A 169 -4.28 11.18 -6.48
N LEU A 170 -5.09 11.77 -5.62
CA LEU A 170 -6.51 11.41 -5.45
C LEU A 170 -7.37 12.67 -5.50
N MET A 171 -8.59 12.54 -6.01
CA MET A 171 -9.58 13.60 -6.01
C MET A 171 -10.49 13.55 -4.79
N ASP A 172 -10.87 12.33 -4.37
CA ASP A 172 -11.68 12.12 -3.16
C ASP A 172 -11.41 10.70 -2.61
N GLU A 173 -10.95 10.64 -1.36
CA GLU A 173 -10.78 9.38 -0.64
C GLU A 173 -11.72 9.38 0.57
N SER A 174 -12.67 8.45 0.59
CA SER A 174 -13.74 8.40 1.58
C SER A 174 -13.49 7.39 2.70
N ILE A 175 -12.74 6.31 2.46
CA ILE A 175 -12.58 5.19 3.40
C ILE A 175 -11.82 5.62 4.66
N THR A 176 -10.69 6.30 4.48
CA THR A 176 -9.86 6.78 5.60
C THR A 176 -10.59 7.86 6.38
N ARG A 177 -11.30 8.74 5.68
CA ARG A 177 -12.14 9.77 6.28
C ARG A 177 -13.29 9.16 7.09
N SER A 178 -13.97 8.12 6.58
CA SER A 178 -15.00 7.37 7.32
C SER A 178 -14.47 6.70 8.57
N ALA A 179 -13.16 6.42 8.64
CA ALA A 179 -12.50 5.94 9.85
C ALA A 179 -12.09 7.06 10.82
N GLY A 180 -12.40 8.33 10.49
CA GLY A 180 -12.16 9.51 11.31
C GLY A 180 -10.86 10.26 11.02
N ALA A 181 -10.16 9.99 9.92
CA ALA A 181 -8.93 10.69 9.59
C ALA A 181 -9.19 12.14 9.10
N GLU A 182 -8.31 13.04 9.49
CA GLU A 182 -8.36 14.48 9.08
C GLU A 182 -7.74 14.71 7.69
N HIS A 183 -6.94 13.74 7.20
CA HIS A 183 -6.24 13.83 5.93
C HIS A 183 -6.86 12.93 4.87
N GLY A 184 -6.46 13.11 3.61
CA GLY A 184 -6.72 12.16 2.55
C GLY A 184 -7.84 12.52 1.59
N GLN A 185 -8.42 13.75 1.66
CA GLN A 185 -9.47 14.13 0.74
C GLN A 185 -8.96 14.30 -0.68
N GLU A 186 -7.97 15.17 -0.87
CA GLU A 186 -7.45 15.51 -2.17
C GLU A 186 -5.93 15.75 -2.14
N MET A 187 -5.27 15.27 -3.17
CA MET A 187 -3.89 15.59 -3.49
C MET A 187 -3.77 15.80 -4.99
N THR A 188 -3.71 17.03 -5.43
CA THR A 188 -3.50 17.36 -6.85
C THR A 188 -2.05 17.13 -7.27
N PRO A 189 -1.78 16.91 -8.58
CA PRO A 189 -0.40 16.83 -9.08
C PRO A 189 0.45 18.04 -8.70
N GLN A 190 -0.10 19.24 -8.81
CA GLN A 190 0.59 20.50 -8.49
C GLN A 190 0.93 20.61 -6.99
N ARG A 191 0.02 20.14 -6.13
CA ARG A 191 0.27 20.11 -4.67
C ARG A 191 1.34 19.11 -4.30
N MET A 192 1.31 17.92 -4.90
CA MET A 192 2.33 16.89 -4.71
C MET A 192 3.69 17.39 -5.20
N GLU A 193 3.76 18.01 -6.37
CA GLU A 193 4.99 18.58 -6.93
C GLU A 193 5.59 19.64 -6.02
N ARG A 194 4.80 20.60 -5.54
CA ARG A 194 5.29 21.62 -4.59
C ARG A 194 5.87 21.00 -3.34
N LEU A 195 5.15 20.06 -2.72
CA LEU A 195 5.58 19.38 -1.50
C LEU A 195 6.93 18.69 -1.67
N LEU A 196 7.14 18.00 -2.79
CA LEU A 196 8.37 17.24 -3.03
C LEU A 196 9.53 18.14 -3.47
N ASN A 197 9.25 19.22 -4.22
CA ASN A 197 10.26 20.23 -4.58
C ASN A 197 10.82 20.94 -3.36
N GLU A 198 10.01 21.24 -2.35
CA GLU A 198 10.45 21.82 -1.08
C GLU A 198 11.45 20.92 -0.34
N MET A 199 11.40 19.62 -0.58
CA MET A 199 12.40 18.66 -0.07
C MET A 199 13.70 18.64 -0.86
N GLY A 200 13.80 19.36 -1.97
CA GLY A 200 14.96 19.33 -2.87
C GLY A 200 15.18 18.00 -3.58
N ARG A 201 14.14 17.19 -3.75
CA ARG A 201 14.22 15.87 -4.39
C ARG A 201 13.66 15.92 -5.81
N PRO A 202 14.32 15.27 -6.79
CA PRO A 202 13.78 15.17 -8.14
C PRO A 202 12.50 14.34 -8.14
N ILE A 203 11.48 14.83 -8.84
CA ILE A 203 10.17 14.18 -8.93
C ILE A 203 10.08 13.46 -10.27
N ARG A 204 9.46 12.28 -10.24
CA ARG A 204 9.15 11.51 -11.43
C ARG A 204 7.73 10.97 -11.33
N GLN A 205 6.89 11.30 -12.32
CA GLN A 205 5.61 10.62 -12.46
C GLN A 205 5.84 9.23 -13.06
N ARG A 206 5.30 8.21 -12.39
CA ARG A 206 5.43 6.80 -12.76
C ARG A 206 4.10 6.19 -13.20
N THR A 207 4.18 5.10 -13.93
CA THR A 207 3.04 4.19 -14.12
C THR A 207 2.84 3.28 -12.90
N THR A 208 1.74 2.51 -12.88
CA THR A 208 1.47 1.50 -11.83
C THR A 208 2.60 0.46 -11.73
N LEU A 209 3.23 0.12 -12.85
CA LEU A 209 4.33 -0.84 -12.91
C LEU A 209 5.72 -0.18 -12.82
N TYR A 210 5.81 1.04 -12.31
CA TYR A 210 7.06 1.80 -12.11
C TYR A 210 7.82 2.17 -13.39
N GLY A 211 7.16 2.11 -14.56
CA GLY A 211 7.66 2.66 -15.80
C GLY A 211 7.49 4.18 -15.87
N ASP A 212 8.01 4.80 -16.93
CA ASP A 212 7.81 6.22 -17.21
C ASP A 212 6.39 6.47 -17.72
N ALA A 213 5.74 7.52 -17.23
CA ALA A 213 4.48 7.97 -17.78
C ALA A 213 4.71 8.63 -19.16
N GLU A 214 3.82 8.37 -20.10
CA GLU A 214 3.84 9.00 -21.43
C GLU A 214 3.78 10.52 -21.32
N THR A 215 4.46 11.23 -22.23
CA THR A 215 4.54 12.69 -22.23
C THR A 215 3.14 13.34 -22.27
N ALA A 216 2.24 12.82 -23.11
CA ALA A 216 0.87 13.31 -23.19
C ALA A 216 0.13 13.19 -21.83
N ARG A 217 0.31 12.06 -21.13
CA ARG A 217 -0.26 11.82 -19.79
C ARG A 217 0.33 12.79 -18.76
N ARG A 218 1.64 13.03 -18.80
CA ARG A 218 2.30 13.97 -17.90
C ARG A 218 1.77 15.39 -18.11
N VAL A 219 1.67 15.84 -19.36
CA VAL A 219 1.10 17.17 -19.70
C VAL A 219 -0.35 17.26 -19.19
N ALA A 220 -1.18 16.27 -19.47
CA ALA A 220 -2.57 16.25 -19.03
C ALA A 220 -2.72 16.29 -17.50
N SER A 221 -1.80 15.69 -16.75
CA SER A 221 -1.85 15.69 -15.27
C SER A 221 -1.62 17.06 -14.66
N PHE A 222 -0.92 17.96 -15.36
CA PHE A 222 -0.58 19.31 -14.89
C PHE A 222 -1.33 20.44 -15.64
N SER A 223 -2.14 20.09 -16.66
CA SER A 223 -3.06 21.05 -17.25
C SER A 223 -4.12 21.44 -16.22
N GLU A 224 -4.39 22.72 -16.08
CA GLU A 224 -5.50 23.19 -15.27
C GLU A 224 -6.79 22.57 -15.81
N ASN A 225 -7.47 21.76 -14.98
CA ASN A 225 -8.86 21.43 -15.25
C ASN A 225 -9.66 22.73 -15.09
N THR A 226 -9.83 23.46 -16.18
CA THR A 226 -10.92 24.41 -16.29
C THR A 226 -12.23 23.62 -16.28
N VAL A 227 -12.62 23.14 -15.12
CA VAL A 227 -14.01 22.82 -14.85
C VAL A 227 -14.66 24.19 -14.71
N SER A 228 -15.18 24.69 -15.82
CA SER A 228 -16.11 25.82 -15.82
C SER A 228 -17.28 25.45 -14.90
N ALA A 229 -17.49 26.31 -13.91
CA ALA A 229 -18.59 26.28 -12.97
C ALA A 229 -19.95 26.23 -13.69
#